data_4227bcb090affabc83813f684fff192e
#
_entry.id   4227bcb090affabc83813f684fff192e
#
_cell.length_a   1.000
_cell.length_b   1.000
_cell.length_c   1.000
_cell.angle_alpha   90.00
_cell.angle_beta   90.00
_cell.angle_gamma   90.00
#
_symmetry.space_group_name_H-M   'P 1'
#
loop_
_entity.id
_entity.type
_entity.pdbx_description
1 polymer ?
#
loop_
_entity_poly.entity_id
_entity_poly.type
_entity_poly.pdbx_seq_one_letter_code
_entity_poly.pdbx_strand_id
1 'polypeptide(L)'
;MNMLLIENCCEILDSQRVPITSTNRVKGNYPYYGANGIQDYVADYIFDDELVLLAEDGGNFGSKERPIAYRVSGKCWVNNHAHVLKPKVGLDVDYLCYSLMFYNTDGLVNGATRQKLTQATMKKMQIPERNIEEQKEIVKKLNIAKSIITHRRTQLEKLDLLVKARFVEMFGDPNDTSRDKEKRHKIGELCDVTKLAGFEFTEYINYQDSGEIIMLRGLNCKQGKLILDNVKYIDRETSHKLPRSRLYIGDILMTYAGTIGDVAMVDENDKYHLAPNVAKISIINKKKLSPVFLVHLFMYSHDYIMSFVSQVAQASINMQKIRNFEYAIPSIEEQYEFEKFVQQVDKSRVAIQNDLEQAQMLFDSLMQEYFG
;
A
#
# COMPACT_ATOMS: atom_id res chain seq x y z
N MET A 1 9.25 6.80 37.26
CA MET A 1 9.14 7.97 36.37
C MET A 1 7.88 8.70 36.76
N ASN A 2 7.94 10.01 36.95
CA ASN A 2 6.72 10.81 37.20
C ASN A 2 5.86 10.83 35.93
N MET A 3 4.56 10.98 36.10
CA MET A 3 3.59 11.03 35.01
C MET A 3 2.75 12.30 35.12
N LEU A 4 2.45 12.93 33.98
CA LEU A 4 1.60 14.10 33.86
C LEU A 4 0.22 13.69 33.32
N LEU A 5 -0.87 14.10 33.99
CA LEU A 5 -2.21 13.98 33.44
C LEU A 5 -2.43 14.97 32.29
N ILE A 6 -3.11 14.56 31.23
CA ILE A 6 -3.42 15.41 30.06
C ILE A 6 -4.15 16.67 30.50
N GLU A 7 -5.11 16.61 31.43
CA GLU A 7 -5.83 17.80 31.92
C GLU A 7 -4.91 18.81 32.62
N ASN A 8 -3.80 18.36 33.19
CA ASN A 8 -2.86 19.24 33.89
C ASN A 8 -1.88 19.90 32.94
N CYS A 9 -1.45 19.22 31.87
CA CYS A 9 -0.40 19.67 30.96
C CYS A 9 -0.92 20.23 29.63
N CYS A 10 -2.23 20.08 29.33
CA CYS A 10 -2.84 20.60 28.12
C CYS A 10 -4.02 21.53 28.42
N GLU A 11 -4.27 22.47 27.54
CA GLU A 11 -5.55 23.13 27.35
C GLU A 11 -6.38 22.30 26.37
N ILE A 12 -7.64 22.00 26.73
CA ILE A 12 -8.53 21.15 25.93
C ILE A 12 -9.54 22.06 25.23
N LEU A 13 -9.43 22.15 23.92
CA LEU A 13 -10.20 23.07 23.09
C LEU A 13 -11.41 22.43 22.41
N ASP A 14 -11.88 21.30 22.90
CA ASP A 14 -12.98 20.53 22.33
C ASP A 14 -14.28 21.33 22.16
N SER A 15 -14.55 22.29 23.06
CA SER A 15 -15.73 23.16 22.99
C SER A 15 -15.74 24.11 21.79
N GLN A 16 -14.59 24.32 21.17
CA GLN A 16 -14.46 25.22 20.02
C GLN A 16 -14.62 24.48 18.67
N ARG A 17 -14.73 23.14 18.70
CA ARG A 17 -14.93 22.33 17.48
C ARG A 17 -16.32 22.57 16.89
N VAL A 18 -16.37 22.66 15.55
CA VAL A 18 -17.63 22.83 14.81
C VAL A 18 -17.71 21.77 13.72
N PRO A 19 -18.58 20.76 13.84
CA PRO A 19 -18.77 19.77 12.78
C PRO A 19 -19.52 20.40 11.60
N ILE A 20 -19.03 20.16 10.38
CA ILE A 20 -19.69 20.57 9.14
C ILE A 20 -19.98 19.31 8.32
N THR A 21 -21.24 19.11 7.92
CA THR A 21 -21.61 18.01 7.03
C THR A 21 -20.94 18.18 5.65
N SER A 22 -20.64 17.09 4.97
CA SER A 22 -19.95 17.13 3.67
C SER A 22 -20.66 18.01 2.64
N THR A 23 -21.99 18.07 2.67
CA THR A 23 -22.81 18.89 1.78
C THR A 23 -22.73 20.40 2.06
N ASN A 24 -22.38 20.77 3.30
CA ASN A 24 -22.32 22.19 3.74
C ASN A 24 -20.88 22.72 3.77
N ARG A 25 -19.88 21.91 3.42
CA ARG A 25 -18.49 22.38 3.35
C ARG A 25 -18.28 23.23 2.11
N VAL A 26 -17.89 24.46 2.33
CA VAL A 26 -17.44 25.36 1.25
C VAL A 26 -15.97 25.02 0.98
N LYS A 27 -15.63 24.61 -0.24
CA LYS A 27 -14.27 24.25 -0.65
C LYS A 27 -13.32 25.44 -0.51
N GLY A 28 -12.10 25.16 -0.02
CA GLY A 28 -11.06 26.15 0.17
C GLY A 28 -9.69 25.53 0.43
N ASN A 29 -8.81 26.26 1.14
CA ASN A 29 -7.40 25.87 1.30
C ASN A 29 -7.06 25.43 2.74
N TYR A 30 -7.97 25.56 3.69
CA TYR A 30 -7.68 25.19 5.07
C TYR A 30 -8.05 23.72 5.32
N PRO A 31 -7.16 22.91 5.93
CA PRO A 31 -7.43 21.53 6.17
C PRO A 31 -8.55 21.34 7.19
N TYR A 32 -9.48 20.43 6.88
CA TYR A 32 -10.57 19.99 7.74
C TYR A 32 -10.24 18.63 8.33
N TYR A 33 -10.02 18.57 9.63
CA TYR A 33 -9.55 17.37 10.32
C TYR A 33 -10.67 16.57 10.98
N GLY A 34 -10.50 15.25 10.96
CA GLY A 34 -11.29 14.27 11.70
C GLY A 34 -10.41 13.37 12.57
N ALA A 35 -10.95 12.22 12.99
CA ALA A 35 -10.25 11.28 13.87
C ALA A 35 -8.93 10.73 13.29
N ASN A 36 -8.83 10.60 11.97
CA ASN A 36 -7.72 9.94 11.28
C ASN A 36 -6.97 10.88 10.31
N GLY A 37 -6.96 12.17 10.58
CA GLY A 37 -6.26 13.16 9.76
C GLY A 37 -7.20 14.04 8.93
N ILE A 38 -6.65 14.60 7.84
CA ILE A 38 -7.37 15.49 6.92
C ILE A 38 -8.45 14.70 6.18
N GLN A 39 -9.68 15.20 6.27
CA GLN A 39 -10.85 14.65 5.56
C GLN A 39 -11.23 15.48 4.33
N ASP A 40 -10.95 16.79 4.36
CA ASP A 40 -11.34 17.73 3.32
C ASP A 40 -10.55 19.03 3.45
N TYR A 41 -10.79 19.98 2.52
CA TYR A 41 -10.28 21.34 2.58
C TYR A 41 -11.43 22.34 2.49
N VAL A 42 -11.47 23.31 3.43
CA VAL A 42 -12.55 24.28 3.59
C VAL A 42 -12.09 25.72 3.44
N ALA A 43 -13.05 26.64 3.20
CA ALA A 43 -12.76 28.04 2.91
C ALA A 43 -12.37 28.87 4.14
N ASP A 44 -12.67 28.37 5.35
CA ASP A 44 -12.41 29.10 6.59
C ASP A 44 -11.75 28.19 7.64
N TYR A 45 -11.31 28.75 8.76
CA TYR A 45 -10.62 28.05 9.83
C TYR A 45 -11.17 28.47 11.20
N ILE A 46 -11.03 27.60 12.19
CA ILE A 46 -11.41 27.89 13.61
C ILE A 46 -10.21 27.86 14.56
N PHE A 47 -9.10 27.31 14.14
CA PHE A 47 -7.84 27.30 14.89
C PHE A 47 -6.71 27.88 14.04
N ASP A 48 -5.79 28.56 14.70
CA ASP A 48 -4.51 29.03 14.13
C ASP A 48 -3.44 28.89 15.22
N ASP A 49 -3.03 27.65 15.48
CA ASP A 49 -2.24 27.29 16.65
C ASP A 49 -1.36 26.04 16.39
N GLU A 50 -0.51 25.75 17.38
CA GLU A 50 0.29 24.54 17.47
C GLU A 50 -0.46 23.50 18.32
N LEU A 51 -1.04 22.48 17.69
CA LEU A 51 -1.99 21.58 18.32
C LEU A 51 -1.59 20.10 18.13
N VAL A 52 -2.07 19.28 19.05
CA VAL A 52 -2.15 17.82 18.86
C VAL A 52 -3.62 17.43 18.79
N LEU A 53 -4.00 16.77 17.72
CA LEU A 53 -5.32 16.16 17.59
C LEU A 53 -5.24 14.69 17.97
N LEU A 54 -6.12 14.27 18.88
CA LEU A 54 -6.21 12.89 19.34
C LEU A 54 -7.59 12.33 18.97
N ALA A 55 -7.65 11.17 18.36
CA ALA A 55 -8.90 10.54 17.95
C ALA A 55 -9.90 10.43 19.13
N GLU A 56 -11.14 10.88 18.92
CA GLU A 56 -12.24 10.73 19.87
C GLU A 56 -13.09 9.50 19.55
N ASP A 57 -13.53 9.35 18.28
CA ASP A 57 -14.30 8.20 17.85
C ASP A 57 -13.91 7.73 16.43
N GLY A 58 -14.00 6.42 16.19
CA GLY A 58 -13.62 5.82 14.91
C GLY A 58 -12.14 6.02 14.55
N GLY A 59 -11.27 6.22 15.56
CA GLY A 59 -9.82 6.28 15.41
C GLY A 59 -9.19 4.90 15.23
N ASN A 60 -7.89 4.89 14.91
CA ASN A 60 -7.10 3.68 14.73
C ASN A 60 -6.65 3.07 16.07
N PHE A 61 -7.53 2.99 17.05
CA PHE A 61 -7.22 2.49 18.38
C PHE A 61 -6.65 1.07 18.34
N GLY A 62 -5.57 0.82 19.07
CA GLY A 62 -4.86 -0.46 19.10
C GLY A 62 -3.99 -0.75 17.86
N SER A 63 -3.97 0.12 16.85
CA SER A 63 -3.07 -0.03 15.71
C SER A 63 -1.64 0.32 16.08
N LYS A 64 -0.68 -0.52 15.65
CA LYS A 64 0.75 -0.24 15.75
C LYS A 64 1.32 0.54 14.55
N GLU A 65 0.55 0.63 13.47
CA GLU A 65 0.98 1.25 12.21
C GLU A 65 0.33 2.60 11.97
N ARG A 66 -0.91 2.75 12.40
CA ARG A 66 -1.73 3.95 12.18
C ARG A 66 -1.90 4.70 13.49
N PRO A 67 -1.34 5.93 13.58
CA PRO A 67 -1.41 6.70 14.82
C PRO A 67 -2.84 7.13 15.14
N ILE A 68 -3.12 7.32 16.44
CA ILE A 68 -4.36 7.91 16.96
C ILE A 68 -4.20 9.41 17.25
N ALA A 69 -2.96 9.91 17.30
CA ALA A 69 -2.68 11.33 17.50
C ALA A 69 -1.78 11.86 16.37
N TYR A 70 -1.97 13.11 16.01
CA TYR A 70 -1.17 13.77 14.98
C TYR A 70 -1.03 15.27 15.24
N ARG A 71 0.11 15.78 14.80
CA ARG A 71 0.54 17.17 14.91
C ARG A 71 -0.20 18.03 13.89
N VAL A 72 -0.71 19.19 14.34
CA VAL A 72 -1.28 20.22 13.48
C VAL A 72 -0.66 21.58 13.81
N SER A 73 -0.35 22.37 12.79
CA SER A 73 0.26 23.68 12.89
C SER A 73 -0.48 24.68 12.01
N GLY A 74 -0.75 25.85 12.54
CA GLY A 74 -1.39 26.96 11.83
C GLY A 74 -2.89 26.74 11.60
N LYS A 75 -3.40 27.36 10.52
CA LYS A 75 -4.84 27.49 10.26
C LYS A 75 -5.49 26.17 9.88
N CYS A 76 -6.49 25.75 10.65
CA CYS A 76 -7.24 24.51 10.40
C CYS A 76 -8.66 24.55 10.95
N TRP A 77 -9.46 23.58 10.51
CA TRP A 77 -10.79 23.30 11.03
C TRP A 77 -10.82 21.88 11.59
N VAL A 78 -11.41 21.71 12.77
CA VAL A 78 -11.49 20.39 13.42
C VAL A 78 -12.94 20.04 13.70
N ASN A 79 -13.35 18.82 13.33
CA ASN A 79 -14.67 18.29 13.64
C ASN A 79 -14.75 17.67 15.05
N ASN A 80 -15.90 17.11 15.39
CA ASN A 80 -16.15 16.49 16.70
C ASN A 80 -15.63 15.05 16.85
N HIS A 81 -14.83 14.54 15.89
CA HIS A 81 -14.27 13.18 15.95
C HIS A 81 -12.82 13.14 16.45
N ALA A 82 -12.24 14.29 16.75
CA ALA A 82 -10.90 14.41 17.35
C ALA A 82 -10.90 15.40 18.51
N HIS A 83 -10.28 15.05 19.63
CA HIS A 83 -9.94 15.96 20.72
C HIS A 83 -8.87 16.94 20.24
N VAL A 84 -8.95 18.19 20.70
CA VAL A 84 -8.02 19.26 20.37
C VAL A 84 -7.22 19.63 21.61
N LEU A 85 -5.93 19.31 21.60
CA LEU A 85 -5.03 19.52 22.72
C LEU A 85 -3.99 20.59 22.38
N LYS A 86 -3.94 21.64 23.17
CA LYS A 86 -2.89 22.66 23.13
C LYS A 86 -1.97 22.47 24.33
N PRO A 87 -0.66 22.20 24.13
CA PRO A 87 0.26 22.03 25.26
C PRO A 87 0.40 23.33 26.05
N LYS A 88 0.48 23.24 27.37
CA LYS A 88 0.79 24.34 28.26
C LYS A 88 2.30 24.62 28.26
N VAL A 89 2.69 25.75 28.81
CA VAL A 89 4.11 26.12 28.99
C VAL A 89 4.88 25.02 29.69
N GLY A 90 6.02 24.63 29.14
CA GLY A 90 6.86 23.54 29.64
C GLY A 90 6.62 22.16 28.98
N LEU A 91 5.62 22.06 28.10
CA LEU A 91 5.37 20.86 27.31
C LEU A 91 5.59 21.15 25.81
N ASP A 92 6.53 20.45 25.20
CA ASP A 92 6.77 20.49 23.76
C ASP A 92 5.64 19.79 23.01
N VAL A 93 5.16 20.40 21.94
CA VAL A 93 4.00 19.89 21.19
C VAL A 93 4.30 18.61 20.41
N ASP A 94 5.51 18.46 19.89
CA ASP A 94 5.90 17.22 19.21
C ASP A 94 6.13 16.09 20.21
N TYR A 95 6.66 16.41 21.41
CA TYR A 95 6.76 15.44 22.51
C TYR A 95 5.36 14.94 22.93
N LEU A 96 4.40 15.84 23.10
CA LEU A 96 3.01 15.47 23.35
C LEU A 96 2.44 14.58 22.24
N CYS A 97 2.68 14.93 20.99
CA CYS A 97 2.22 14.15 19.84
C CYS A 97 2.79 12.74 19.86
N TYR A 98 4.09 12.58 20.05
CA TYR A 98 4.75 11.28 20.14
C TYR A 98 4.24 10.47 21.34
N SER A 99 4.06 11.09 22.51
CA SER A 99 3.54 10.42 23.71
C SER A 99 2.14 9.82 23.49
N LEU A 100 1.34 10.39 22.58
CA LEU A 100 -0.04 9.97 22.34
C LEU A 100 -0.22 9.16 21.04
N MET A 101 0.75 9.19 20.14
CA MET A 101 0.62 8.64 18.78
C MET A 101 0.22 7.17 18.75
N PHE A 102 0.82 6.35 19.59
CA PHE A 102 0.56 4.91 19.72
C PHE A 102 0.23 4.54 21.18
N TYR A 103 -0.46 5.44 21.86
CA TYR A 103 -0.85 5.24 23.25
C TYR A 103 -1.69 3.96 23.41
N ASN A 104 -1.36 3.16 24.43
CA ASN A 104 -2.19 1.99 24.74
C ASN A 104 -3.56 2.43 25.24
N THR A 105 -4.59 2.12 24.47
CA THR A 105 -5.97 2.50 24.73
C THR A 105 -6.82 1.35 25.28
N ASP A 106 -6.21 0.22 25.62
CA ASP A 106 -6.92 -0.93 26.20
C ASP A 106 -7.61 -0.53 27.52
N GLY A 107 -8.91 -0.80 27.59
CA GLY A 107 -9.74 -0.41 28.73
C GLY A 107 -10.10 1.08 28.80
N LEU A 108 -9.59 1.93 27.89
CA LEU A 108 -9.89 3.37 27.84
C LEU A 108 -10.97 3.71 26.82
N VAL A 109 -11.13 2.89 25.79
CA VAL A 109 -12.11 3.10 24.71
C VAL A 109 -13.34 2.22 24.93
N ASN A 110 -14.51 2.77 24.62
CA ASN A 110 -15.80 2.08 24.74
C ASN A 110 -16.43 1.92 23.33
N GLY A 111 -17.31 0.93 23.17
CA GLY A 111 -18.06 0.68 21.94
C GLY A 111 -17.56 -0.54 21.15
N ALA A 112 -18.47 -1.45 20.79
CA ALA A 112 -18.15 -2.69 20.07
C ALA A 112 -17.93 -2.46 18.57
N THR A 113 -18.75 -1.59 17.95
CA THR A 113 -18.71 -1.35 16.50
C THR A 113 -17.88 -0.10 16.15
N ARG A 114 -17.93 0.92 16.98
CA ARG A 114 -17.18 2.16 16.84
C ARG A 114 -16.61 2.55 18.20
N GLN A 115 -15.31 2.33 18.33
CA GLN A 115 -14.60 2.65 19.57
C GLN A 115 -14.56 4.17 19.78
N LYS A 116 -14.77 4.58 21.03
CA LYS A 116 -14.77 5.98 21.45
C LYS A 116 -13.93 6.20 22.70
N LEU A 117 -13.00 7.15 22.60
CA LEU A 117 -12.26 7.71 23.73
C LEU A 117 -13.00 8.97 24.21
N THR A 118 -13.63 8.91 25.36
CA THR A 118 -14.37 10.08 25.89
C THR A 118 -13.42 11.14 26.41
N GLN A 119 -13.84 12.42 26.42
CA GLN A 119 -13.05 13.52 27.00
C GLN A 119 -12.70 13.26 28.47
N ALA A 120 -13.64 12.69 29.24
CA ALA A 120 -13.41 12.37 30.65
C ALA A 120 -12.30 11.33 30.84
N THR A 121 -12.22 10.35 29.96
CA THR A 121 -11.17 9.33 29.97
C THR A 121 -9.86 9.92 29.47
N MET A 122 -9.89 10.67 28.35
CA MET A 122 -8.74 11.34 27.76
C MET A 122 -8.04 12.26 28.78
N LYS A 123 -8.78 13.03 29.57
CA LYS A 123 -8.24 13.88 30.62
C LYS A 123 -7.37 13.14 31.63
N LYS A 124 -7.68 11.88 31.91
CA LYS A 124 -6.97 11.00 32.86
C LYS A 124 -5.81 10.23 32.22
N MET A 125 -5.61 10.32 30.91
CA MET A 125 -4.43 9.75 30.27
C MET A 125 -3.18 10.41 30.80
N GLN A 126 -2.09 9.64 30.85
CA GLN A 126 -0.84 10.07 31.47
C GLN A 126 0.30 9.99 30.44
N ILE A 127 1.17 10.97 30.45
CA ILE A 127 2.41 11.00 29.66
C ILE A 127 3.61 11.14 30.59
N PRO A 128 4.79 10.62 30.20
CA PRO A 128 5.99 10.77 31.04
C PRO A 128 6.36 12.24 31.26
N GLU A 129 6.61 12.61 32.52
CA GLU A 129 7.11 13.93 32.88
C GLU A 129 8.62 14.01 32.62
N ARG A 130 9.03 15.01 31.85
CA ARG A 130 10.44 15.29 31.57
C ARG A 130 10.63 16.82 31.51
N ASN A 131 11.83 17.29 31.78
CA ASN A 131 12.14 18.71 31.55
C ASN A 131 12.14 19.02 30.04
N ILE A 132 12.01 20.30 29.71
CA ILE A 132 11.84 20.73 28.30
C ILE A 132 13.05 20.40 27.41
N GLU A 133 14.25 20.36 27.96
CA GLU A 133 15.47 20.02 27.21
C GLU A 133 15.49 18.52 26.86
N GLU A 134 15.13 17.66 27.81
CA GLU A 134 14.96 16.22 27.55
C GLU A 134 13.88 15.93 26.52
N GLN A 135 12.72 16.64 26.59
CA GLN A 135 11.65 16.51 25.59
C GLN A 135 12.17 16.84 24.19
N LYS A 136 12.89 17.95 24.02
CA LYS A 136 13.47 18.36 22.73
C LYS A 136 14.50 17.35 22.19
N GLU A 137 15.34 16.78 23.07
CA GLU A 137 16.31 15.77 22.67
C GLU A 137 15.61 14.47 22.17
N ILE A 138 14.56 14.04 22.85
CA ILE A 138 13.74 12.89 22.44
C ILE A 138 13.08 13.17 21.09
N VAL A 139 12.43 14.30 20.95
CA VAL A 139 11.78 14.74 19.70
C VAL A 139 12.77 14.77 18.56
N LYS A 140 13.97 15.32 18.78
CA LYS A 140 15.02 15.37 17.75
C LYS A 140 15.41 13.98 17.27
N LYS A 141 15.60 13.00 18.16
CA LYS A 141 15.94 11.62 17.78
C LYS A 141 14.82 10.95 16.98
N LEU A 142 13.56 11.10 17.45
CA LEU A 142 12.39 10.53 16.78
C LEU A 142 12.15 11.17 15.41
N ASN A 143 12.32 12.49 15.29
CA ASN A 143 12.19 13.21 14.01
C ASN A 143 13.26 12.76 13.01
N ILE A 144 14.49 12.50 13.44
CA ILE A 144 15.54 11.94 12.56
C ILE A 144 15.12 10.56 12.05
N ALA A 145 14.71 9.65 12.93
CA ALA A 145 14.27 8.31 12.52
C ALA A 145 13.07 8.37 11.56
N LYS A 146 12.06 9.18 11.87
CA LYS A 146 10.89 9.39 11.02
C LYS A 146 11.24 10.00 9.66
N SER A 147 12.20 10.93 9.63
CA SER A 147 12.69 11.51 8.38
C SER A 147 13.37 10.46 7.51
N ILE A 148 14.20 9.59 8.08
CA ILE A 148 14.83 8.48 7.35
C ILE A 148 13.76 7.56 6.75
N ILE A 149 12.78 7.13 7.55
CA ILE A 149 11.66 6.29 7.09
C ILE A 149 10.94 6.95 5.90
N THR A 150 10.59 8.23 6.01
CA THR A 150 9.91 8.98 4.96
C THR A 150 10.76 9.08 3.68
N HIS A 151 12.03 9.39 3.81
CA HIS A 151 12.95 9.47 2.67
C HIS A 151 13.12 8.12 1.97
N ARG A 152 13.26 7.01 2.72
CA ARG A 152 13.39 5.67 2.14
C ARG A 152 12.13 5.24 1.39
N ARG A 153 10.94 5.51 1.93
CA ARG A 153 9.65 5.28 1.22
C ARG A 153 9.59 6.07 -0.09
N THR A 154 9.91 7.36 -0.04
CA THR A 154 9.96 8.21 -1.26
C THR A 154 10.99 7.70 -2.28
N GLN A 155 12.14 7.20 -1.83
CA GLN A 155 13.14 6.60 -2.73
C GLN A 155 12.59 5.34 -3.42
N LEU A 156 11.88 4.46 -2.71
CA LEU A 156 11.26 3.27 -3.30
C LEU A 156 10.23 3.66 -4.38
N GLU A 157 9.36 4.63 -4.09
CA GLU A 157 8.39 5.17 -5.07
C GLU A 157 9.09 5.74 -6.32
N LYS A 158 10.18 6.48 -6.13
CA LYS A 158 10.96 7.03 -7.24
C LYS A 158 11.64 5.95 -8.09
N LEU A 159 12.03 4.82 -7.51
CA LEU A 159 12.57 3.69 -8.28
C LEU A 159 11.50 3.08 -9.20
N ASP A 160 10.24 2.99 -8.77
CA ASP A 160 9.14 2.51 -9.62
C ASP A 160 8.90 3.47 -10.80
N LEU A 161 8.90 4.78 -10.53
CA LEU A 161 8.78 5.80 -11.58
C LEU A 161 9.98 5.77 -12.55
N LEU A 162 11.18 5.52 -12.06
CA LEU A 162 12.40 5.44 -12.86
C LEU A 162 12.35 4.25 -13.84
N VAL A 163 11.90 3.07 -13.38
CA VAL A 163 11.73 1.90 -14.26
C VAL A 163 10.69 2.18 -15.34
N LYS A 164 9.55 2.78 -14.96
CA LYS A 164 8.51 3.17 -15.91
C LYS A 164 9.02 4.18 -16.95
N ALA A 165 9.74 5.21 -16.50
CA ALA A 165 10.30 6.23 -17.38
C ALA A 165 11.29 5.61 -18.38
N ARG A 166 12.18 4.71 -17.91
CA ARG A 166 13.12 4.00 -18.79
C ARG A 166 12.40 3.10 -19.80
N PHE A 167 11.33 2.40 -19.38
CA PHE A 167 10.51 1.61 -20.30
C PHE A 167 9.93 2.49 -21.43
N VAL A 168 9.31 3.62 -21.06
CA VAL A 168 8.69 4.54 -22.03
C VAL A 168 9.74 5.21 -22.93
N GLU A 169 10.90 5.54 -22.40
CA GLU A 169 12.04 6.08 -23.19
C GLU A 169 12.49 5.09 -24.26
N MET A 170 12.66 3.81 -23.91
CA MET A 170 13.16 2.78 -24.82
C MET A 170 12.10 2.31 -25.82
N PHE A 171 10.85 2.15 -25.39
CA PHE A 171 9.82 1.42 -26.15
C PHE A 171 8.57 2.26 -26.50
N GLY A 172 8.46 3.48 -25.96
CA GLY A 172 7.26 4.31 -26.11
C GLY A 172 6.16 3.95 -25.09
N ASP A 173 5.07 4.71 -25.16
CA ASP A 173 3.88 4.42 -24.32
C ASP A 173 3.14 3.19 -24.87
N PRO A 174 3.01 2.10 -24.09
CA PRO A 174 2.33 0.89 -24.53
C PRO A 174 0.80 1.07 -24.70
N ASN A 175 0.22 2.16 -24.21
CA ASN A 175 -1.19 2.50 -24.43
C ASN A 175 -1.39 3.17 -25.82
N ASP A 176 -0.34 3.69 -26.45
CA ASP A 176 -0.41 4.27 -27.79
C ASP A 176 -0.43 3.19 -28.87
N THR A 177 -1.61 2.85 -29.35
CA THR A 177 -1.80 1.85 -30.41
C THR A 177 -1.52 2.37 -31.81
N SER A 178 -1.21 3.65 -32.00
CA SER A 178 -0.98 4.26 -33.30
C SER A 178 0.43 4.03 -33.84
N ARG A 179 1.38 3.77 -32.97
CA ARG A 179 2.81 3.59 -33.28
C ARG A 179 3.15 2.19 -33.76
N ASP A 180 4.20 2.07 -34.55
CA ASP A 180 4.88 0.81 -34.96
C ASP A 180 3.92 -0.30 -35.45
N LYS A 181 2.88 0.06 -36.20
CA LYS A 181 1.86 -0.89 -36.66
C LYS A 181 2.41 -2.11 -37.36
N GLU A 182 3.52 -1.97 -38.07
CA GLU A 182 4.16 -3.06 -38.80
C GLU A 182 4.94 -4.05 -37.93
N LYS A 183 5.28 -3.64 -36.68
CA LYS A 183 6.00 -4.46 -35.70
C LYS A 183 5.10 -5.07 -34.63
N ARG A 184 3.79 -4.92 -34.74
CA ARG A 184 2.86 -5.41 -33.73
C ARG A 184 2.58 -6.90 -33.90
N HIS A 185 2.64 -7.61 -32.79
CA HIS A 185 2.34 -9.02 -32.69
C HIS A 185 1.20 -9.25 -31.71
N LYS A 186 0.37 -10.24 -31.99
CA LYS A 186 -0.62 -10.70 -31.02
C LYS A 186 0.05 -11.51 -29.91
N ILE A 187 -0.37 -11.30 -28.68
CA ILE A 187 0.16 -12.07 -27.54
C ILE A 187 -0.02 -13.58 -27.76
N GLY A 188 -1.13 -14.01 -28.35
CA GLY A 188 -1.37 -15.42 -28.67
C GLY A 188 -0.44 -16.05 -29.70
N GLU A 189 0.34 -15.26 -30.45
CA GLU A 189 1.40 -15.74 -31.37
C GLU A 189 2.73 -15.99 -30.63
N LEU A 190 2.92 -15.33 -29.50
CA LEU A 190 4.17 -15.33 -28.74
C LEU A 190 4.07 -16.11 -27.44
N CYS A 191 2.84 -16.28 -26.92
CA CYS A 191 2.56 -16.86 -25.62
C CYS A 191 1.38 -17.83 -25.66
N ASP A 192 1.47 -18.90 -24.87
CA ASP A 192 0.30 -19.70 -24.52
C ASP A 192 -0.46 -19.01 -23.36
N VAL A 193 -1.77 -18.84 -23.54
CA VAL A 193 -2.64 -18.16 -22.56
C VAL A 193 -3.67 -19.15 -22.06
N THR A 194 -3.60 -19.48 -20.79
CA THR A 194 -4.47 -20.47 -20.15
C THR A 194 -5.11 -19.94 -18.86
N LYS A 195 -6.13 -20.64 -18.36
CA LYS A 195 -6.71 -20.44 -17.04
C LYS A 195 -7.07 -21.79 -16.42
N LEU A 196 -7.20 -21.83 -15.12
CA LEU A 196 -7.82 -22.97 -14.45
C LEU A 196 -9.27 -23.10 -14.90
N ALA A 197 -9.65 -24.29 -15.36
CA ALA A 197 -11.02 -24.55 -15.78
C ALA A 197 -11.96 -24.63 -14.58
N GLY A 198 -13.20 -24.16 -14.74
CA GLY A 198 -14.16 -24.12 -13.62
C GLY A 198 -14.47 -25.50 -13.06
N PHE A 199 -14.59 -26.52 -13.92
CA PHE A 199 -14.81 -27.88 -13.47
C PHE A 199 -13.59 -28.45 -12.72
N GLU A 200 -12.36 -28.16 -13.16
CA GLU A 200 -11.14 -28.57 -12.45
C GLU A 200 -11.09 -27.97 -11.04
N PHE A 201 -11.52 -26.72 -10.90
CA PHE A 201 -11.59 -26.05 -9.60
C PHE A 201 -12.61 -26.73 -8.67
N THR A 202 -13.82 -26.98 -9.15
CA THR A 202 -14.89 -27.57 -8.32
C THR A 202 -14.64 -29.02 -7.97
N GLU A 203 -13.97 -29.78 -8.85
CA GLU A 203 -13.76 -31.21 -8.67
C GLU A 203 -12.51 -31.55 -7.86
N TYR A 204 -11.40 -30.78 -8.04
CA TYR A 204 -10.10 -31.14 -7.50
C TYR A 204 -9.55 -30.16 -6.44
N ILE A 205 -9.98 -28.89 -6.43
CA ILE A 205 -9.36 -27.89 -5.57
C ILE A 205 -10.10 -27.77 -4.25
N ASN A 206 -9.40 -28.12 -3.18
CA ASN A 206 -9.80 -27.84 -1.81
C ASN A 206 -8.74 -26.96 -1.15
N TYR A 207 -9.08 -25.71 -0.85
CA TYR A 207 -8.16 -24.76 -0.23
C TYR A 207 -7.82 -25.15 1.20
N GLN A 208 -6.53 -25.14 1.49
CA GLN A 208 -5.96 -25.37 2.81
C GLN A 208 -5.27 -24.09 3.32
N ASP A 209 -5.18 -23.93 4.64
CA ASP A 209 -4.47 -22.82 5.27
C ASP A 209 -2.95 -23.06 5.36
N SER A 210 -2.51 -24.28 5.15
CA SER A 210 -1.10 -24.69 5.05
C SER A 210 -0.95 -25.82 4.04
N GLY A 211 0.21 -25.97 3.42
CA GLY A 211 0.46 -27.01 2.44
C GLY A 211 1.75 -26.78 1.66
N GLU A 212 1.97 -27.60 0.63
CA GLU A 212 3.21 -27.58 -0.16
C GLU A 212 3.15 -26.62 -1.35
N ILE A 213 1.98 -26.47 -1.97
CA ILE A 213 1.81 -25.70 -3.21
C ILE A 213 0.88 -24.53 -2.95
N ILE A 214 1.38 -23.33 -3.22
CA ILE A 214 0.63 -22.07 -3.05
C ILE A 214 -0.29 -21.86 -4.25
N MET A 215 -1.56 -21.58 -3.99
CA MET A 215 -2.54 -21.15 -4.98
C MET A 215 -2.46 -19.64 -5.20
N LEU A 216 -1.96 -19.20 -6.35
CA LEU A 216 -1.86 -17.77 -6.67
C LEU A 216 -3.20 -17.24 -7.19
N ARG A 217 -3.86 -16.46 -6.34
CA ARG A 217 -5.15 -15.79 -6.60
C ARG A 217 -4.91 -14.35 -7.06
N GLY A 218 -5.95 -13.64 -7.52
CA GLY A 218 -5.84 -12.25 -7.97
C GLY A 218 -5.18 -11.32 -6.96
N LEU A 219 -5.49 -11.47 -5.66
CA LEU A 219 -4.87 -10.66 -4.61
C LEU A 219 -3.35 -10.89 -4.44
N ASN A 220 -2.84 -12.00 -4.97
CA ASN A 220 -1.42 -12.34 -4.92
C ASN A 220 -0.63 -11.76 -6.12
N CYS A 221 -1.30 -11.13 -7.09
CA CYS A 221 -0.68 -10.52 -8.27
C CYS A 221 -0.74 -8.99 -8.14
N LYS A 222 0.39 -8.30 -8.01
CA LYS A 222 0.40 -6.84 -7.90
C LYS A 222 1.73 -6.25 -8.36
N GLN A 223 1.65 -5.23 -9.21
CA GLN A 223 2.82 -4.45 -9.65
C GLN A 223 4.00 -5.30 -10.15
N GLY A 224 3.71 -6.33 -10.95
CA GLY A 224 4.70 -7.23 -11.53
C GLY A 224 5.25 -8.29 -10.57
N LYS A 225 4.85 -8.30 -9.30
CA LYS A 225 5.40 -9.16 -8.23
C LYS A 225 4.33 -10.02 -7.58
N LEU A 226 4.76 -11.13 -7.00
CA LEU A 226 3.91 -11.97 -6.15
C LEU A 226 3.83 -11.39 -4.74
N ILE A 227 2.60 -11.28 -4.20
CA ILE A 227 2.32 -10.90 -2.81
C ILE A 227 1.86 -12.14 -2.07
N LEU A 228 2.65 -12.60 -1.12
CA LEU A 228 2.44 -13.89 -0.44
C LEU A 228 1.89 -13.77 1.00
N ASP A 229 1.37 -12.60 1.38
CA ASP A 229 0.90 -12.34 2.76
C ASP A 229 -0.39 -13.10 3.12
N ASN A 230 -1.24 -13.36 2.15
CA ASN A 230 -2.49 -14.09 2.36
C ASN A 230 -2.63 -15.15 1.27
N VAL A 231 -2.06 -16.31 1.49
CA VAL A 231 -2.05 -17.41 0.53
C VAL A 231 -2.97 -18.56 0.98
N LYS A 232 -3.39 -19.36 0.02
CA LYS A 232 -4.02 -20.67 0.24
C LYS A 232 -3.17 -21.73 -0.43
N TYR A 233 -3.31 -22.93 0.04
CA TYR A 233 -2.49 -24.06 -0.39
C TYR A 233 -3.34 -25.19 -0.96
N ILE A 234 -2.70 -26.05 -1.74
CA ILE A 234 -3.15 -27.39 -2.10
C ILE A 234 -2.01 -28.38 -1.89
N ASP A 235 -2.33 -29.65 -1.84
CA ASP A 235 -1.32 -30.71 -1.85
C ASP A 235 -0.66 -30.85 -3.22
N ARG A 236 0.53 -31.44 -3.24
CA ARG A 236 1.34 -31.64 -4.45
C ARG A 236 0.68 -32.62 -5.42
N GLU A 237 -0.03 -33.63 -4.90
CA GLU A 237 -0.71 -34.60 -5.72
C GLU A 237 -1.82 -33.97 -6.56
N THR A 238 -2.65 -33.12 -5.94
CA THR A 238 -3.67 -32.31 -6.62
C THR A 238 -3.06 -31.43 -7.70
N SER A 239 -1.96 -30.74 -7.40
CA SER A 239 -1.24 -29.92 -8.38
C SER A 239 -0.75 -30.74 -9.57
N HIS A 240 -0.27 -31.99 -9.36
CA HIS A 240 0.21 -32.86 -10.42
C HIS A 240 -0.92 -33.38 -11.32
N LYS A 241 -2.13 -33.55 -10.78
CA LYS A 241 -3.33 -33.94 -11.57
C LYS A 241 -3.77 -32.85 -12.55
N LEU A 242 -3.36 -31.59 -12.30
CA LEU A 242 -3.75 -30.41 -13.10
C LEU A 242 -2.53 -29.76 -13.77
N PRO A 243 -1.81 -30.44 -14.66
CA PRO A 243 -0.50 -29.98 -15.18
C PRO A 243 -0.58 -28.66 -15.95
N ARG A 244 -1.71 -28.34 -16.60
CA ARG A 244 -1.92 -27.09 -17.33
C ARG A 244 -1.91 -25.86 -16.42
N SER A 245 -2.31 -26.04 -15.18
CA SER A 245 -2.43 -24.97 -14.18
C SER A 245 -1.22 -24.84 -13.26
N ARG A 246 -0.22 -25.72 -13.41
CA ARG A 246 1.09 -25.55 -12.74
C ARG A 246 1.81 -24.33 -13.28
N LEU A 247 2.54 -23.65 -12.42
CA LEU A 247 3.24 -22.43 -12.72
C LEU A 247 4.76 -22.66 -12.70
N TYR A 248 5.44 -22.02 -13.62
CA TYR A 248 6.88 -22.12 -13.80
C TYR A 248 7.54 -20.76 -13.84
N ILE A 249 8.80 -20.70 -13.47
CA ILE A 249 9.58 -19.45 -13.45
C ILE A 249 9.52 -18.75 -14.81
N GLY A 250 9.13 -17.46 -14.77
CA GLY A 250 8.95 -16.64 -15.96
C GLY A 250 7.56 -16.70 -16.59
N ASP A 251 6.62 -17.52 -16.06
CA ASP A 251 5.19 -17.38 -16.40
C ASP A 251 4.70 -16.02 -15.89
N ILE A 252 3.88 -15.35 -16.69
CA ILE A 252 3.22 -14.10 -16.30
C ILE A 252 1.80 -14.42 -15.90
N LEU A 253 1.39 -13.92 -14.75
CA LEU A 253 0.03 -13.98 -14.26
C LEU A 253 -0.67 -12.65 -14.53
N MET A 254 -1.93 -12.71 -14.98
CA MET A 254 -2.79 -11.54 -15.16
C MET A 254 -4.17 -11.80 -14.59
N THR A 255 -4.65 -10.93 -13.75
CA THR A 255 -6.03 -10.99 -13.25
C THR A 255 -7.01 -10.63 -14.37
N TYR A 256 -7.95 -11.53 -14.68
CA TYR A 256 -8.95 -11.30 -15.73
C TYR A 256 -10.35 -11.01 -15.19
N ALA A 257 -10.56 -11.12 -13.89
CA ALA A 257 -11.80 -10.76 -13.19
C ALA A 257 -11.45 -10.26 -11.77
N GLY A 258 -12.26 -9.36 -11.23
CA GLY A 258 -11.97 -8.64 -9.99
C GLY A 258 -11.10 -7.41 -10.26
N THR A 259 -9.88 -7.38 -9.75
CA THR A 259 -8.87 -6.32 -10.04
C THR A 259 -8.22 -6.56 -11.40
N ILE A 260 -8.98 -6.34 -12.48
CA ILE A 260 -8.56 -6.69 -13.84
C ILE A 260 -7.28 -5.97 -14.23
N GLY A 261 -6.32 -6.70 -14.83
CA GLY A 261 -5.07 -6.16 -15.36
C GLY A 261 -3.92 -6.10 -14.35
N ASP A 262 -4.15 -6.50 -13.09
CA ASP A 262 -3.03 -6.73 -12.17
C ASP A 262 -2.17 -7.89 -12.68
N VAL A 263 -0.85 -7.71 -12.68
CA VAL A 263 0.09 -8.72 -13.17
C VAL A 263 1.17 -9.07 -12.14
N ALA A 264 1.71 -10.27 -12.27
CA ALA A 264 2.89 -10.72 -11.55
C ALA A 264 3.70 -11.70 -12.40
N MET A 265 5.00 -11.79 -12.15
CA MET A 265 5.87 -12.81 -12.74
C MET A 265 6.16 -13.89 -11.71
N VAL A 266 6.09 -15.15 -12.14
CA VAL A 266 6.42 -16.31 -11.31
C VAL A 266 7.94 -16.40 -11.14
N ASP A 267 8.40 -16.52 -9.90
CA ASP A 267 9.80 -16.43 -9.48
C ASP A 267 10.44 -17.77 -9.07
N GLU A 268 9.62 -18.82 -8.88
CA GLU A 268 10.10 -20.12 -8.41
C GLU A 268 9.34 -21.29 -9.08
N ASN A 269 10.06 -22.37 -9.37
CA ASN A 269 9.43 -23.59 -9.91
C ASN A 269 8.85 -24.46 -8.79
N ASP A 270 7.87 -25.29 -9.14
CA ASP A 270 7.27 -26.32 -8.28
C ASP A 270 6.71 -25.85 -6.93
N LYS A 271 6.43 -24.56 -6.81
CA LYS A 271 5.91 -23.91 -5.60
C LYS A 271 4.49 -23.38 -5.76
N TYR A 272 4.08 -23.09 -6.99
CA TYR A 272 2.86 -22.37 -7.26
C TYR A 272 1.91 -23.10 -8.20
N HIS A 273 0.62 -22.84 -8.01
CA HIS A 273 -0.45 -23.29 -8.88
C HIS A 273 -1.43 -22.15 -9.19
N LEU A 274 -2.01 -22.18 -10.37
CA LEU A 274 -2.95 -21.18 -10.86
C LEU A 274 -4.31 -21.32 -10.17
N ALA A 275 -4.82 -20.21 -9.63
CA ALA A 275 -6.15 -20.11 -9.04
C ALA A 275 -7.18 -19.51 -10.02
N PRO A 276 -8.50 -19.57 -9.72
CA PRO A 276 -9.52 -18.88 -10.50
C PRO A 276 -9.28 -17.36 -10.59
N ASN A 277 -9.83 -16.75 -11.64
CA ASN A 277 -9.75 -15.30 -11.94
C ASN A 277 -8.37 -14.79 -12.32
N VAL A 278 -7.38 -15.68 -12.47
CA VAL A 278 -6.03 -15.37 -12.93
C VAL A 278 -5.73 -16.16 -14.20
N ALA A 279 -5.23 -15.50 -15.23
CA ALA A 279 -4.70 -16.11 -16.43
C ALA A 279 -3.20 -16.37 -16.27
N LYS A 280 -2.73 -17.51 -16.78
CA LYS A 280 -1.31 -17.82 -16.98
C LYS A 280 -0.95 -17.51 -18.42
N ILE A 281 0.13 -16.77 -18.61
CA ILE A 281 0.69 -16.37 -19.91
C ILE A 281 2.13 -16.90 -19.95
N SER A 282 2.34 -17.99 -20.69
CA SER A 282 3.63 -18.66 -20.81
C SER A 282 4.29 -18.32 -22.14
N ILE A 283 5.51 -17.80 -22.12
CA ILE A 283 6.26 -17.44 -23.33
C ILE A 283 6.68 -18.70 -24.09
N ILE A 284 6.30 -18.80 -25.37
CA ILE A 284 6.62 -19.95 -26.24
C ILE A 284 8.12 -19.95 -26.58
N ASN A 285 8.70 -18.80 -26.89
CA ASN A 285 10.10 -18.68 -27.28
C ASN A 285 10.82 -17.54 -26.54
N LYS A 286 11.54 -17.89 -25.48
CA LYS A 286 12.33 -16.95 -24.66
C LYS A 286 13.48 -16.27 -25.41
N LYS A 287 13.84 -16.73 -26.63
CA LYS A 287 14.80 -16.04 -27.51
C LYS A 287 14.17 -14.86 -28.27
N LYS A 288 12.85 -14.71 -28.22
CA LYS A 288 12.13 -13.62 -28.89
C LYS A 288 11.47 -12.66 -27.89
N LEU A 289 11.15 -13.14 -26.69
CA LEU A 289 10.40 -12.37 -25.69
C LEU A 289 10.94 -12.65 -24.29
N SER A 290 11.34 -11.58 -23.58
CA SER A 290 11.77 -11.64 -22.18
C SER A 290 10.56 -11.59 -21.24
N PRO A 291 10.50 -12.44 -20.20
CA PRO A 291 9.48 -12.34 -19.15
C PRO A 291 9.49 -11.00 -18.43
N VAL A 292 10.67 -10.43 -18.18
CA VAL A 292 10.82 -9.12 -17.52
C VAL A 292 10.25 -8.02 -18.39
N PHE A 293 10.54 -8.02 -19.69
CA PHE A 293 9.93 -7.06 -20.61
C PHE A 293 8.40 -7.23 -20.63
N LEU A 294 7.89 -8.45 -20.77
CA LEU A 294 6.45 -8.72 -20.90
C LEU A 294 5.66 -8.30 -19.67
N VAL A 295 6.15 -8.56 -18.46
CA VAL A 295 5.46 -8.14 -17.25
C VAL A 295 5.37 -6.61 -17.14
N HIS A 296 6.43 -5.88 -17.50
CA HIS A 296 6.41 -4.42 -17.49
C HIS A 296 5.54 -3.84 -18.60
N LEU A 297 5.54 -4.47 -19.79
CA LEU A 297 4.62 -4.12 -20.87
C LEU A 297 3.16 -4.14 -20.39
N PHE A 298 2.73 -5.21 -19.74
CA PHE A 298 1.37 -5.32 -19.20
C PHE A 298 1.13 -4.34 -18.03
N MET A 299 2.09 -4.17 -17.13
CA MET A 299 1.97 -3.19 -16.03
C MET A 299 1.69 -1.77 -16.52
N TYR A 300 2.32 -1.37 -17.62
CA TYR A 300 2.24 0.01 -18.12
C TYR A 300 1.17 0.20 -19.18
N SER A 301 0.54 -0.88 -19.69
CA SER A 301 -0.55 -0.83 -20.68
C SER A 301 -1.94 -0.98 -20.07
N HIS A 302 -2.15 -0.52 -18.84
CA HIS A 302 -3.40 -0.70 -18.12
C HIS A 302 -4.63 -0.16 -18.89
N ASP A 303 -4.55 1.05 -19.45
CA ASP A 303 -5.67 1.66 -20.16
C ASP A 303 -6.01 0.88 -21.45
N TYR A 304 -4.98 0.40 -22.16
CA TYR A 304 -5.18 -0.47 -23.32
C TYR A 304 -5.83 -1.79 -22.92
N ILE A 305 -5.39 -2.45 -21.86
CA ILE A 305 -6.00 -3.68 -21.34
C ILE A 305 -7.44 -3.45 -20.94
N MET A 306 -7.74 -2.34 -20.24
CA MET A 306 -9.09 -1.99 -19.81
C MET A 306 -10.05 -1.73 -20.97
N SER A 307 -9.57 -1.34 -22.16
CA SER A 307 -10.40 -1.18 -23.36
C SER A 307 -11.03 -2.50 -23.85
N PHE A 308 -10.49 -3.65 -23.45
CA PHE A 308 -11.04 -4.98 -23.78
C PHE A 308 -12.05 -5.50 -22.74
N VAL A 309 -12.25 -4.82 -21.62
CA VAL A 309 -13.15 -5.26 -20.56
C VAL A 309 -14.61 -5.25 -21.06
N SER A 310 -15.30 -6.35 -20.84
CA SER A 310 -16.73 -6.43 -21.10
C SER A 310 -17.52 -5.81 -19.96
N GLN A 311 -18.37 -4.84 -20.27
CA GLN A 311 -19.25 -4.14 -19.30
C GLN A 311 -20.57 -4.91 -19.09
N VAL A 312 -20.49 -6.20 -18.82
CA VAL A 312 -21.64 -7.01 -18.38
C VAL A 312 -21.68 -7.06 -16.86
N ALA A 313 -22.70 -7.70 -16.28
CA ALA A 313 -22.94 -7.73 -14.82
C ALA A 313 -21.70 -8.00 -13.95
N GLN A 314 -20.72 -8.72 -14.49
CA GLN A 314 -19.39 -8.88 -13.86
C GLN A 314 -18.31 -8.54 -14.89
N ALA A 315 -17.57 -7.47 -14.64
CA ALA A 315 -16.46 -7.05 -15.49
C ALA A 315 -15.39 -8.14 -15.61
N SER A 316 -14.98 -8.49 -16.83
CA SER A 316 -13.96 -9.52 -17.07
C SER A 316 -13.36 -9.42 -18.47
N ILE A 317 -12.19 -10.04 -18.65
CA ILE A 317 -11.53 -10.24 -19.95
C ILE A 317 -11.41 -11.75 -20.18
N ASN A 318 -11.94 -12.26 -21.31
CA ASN A 318 -11.78 -13.67 -21.64
C ASN A 318 -10.38 -13.96 -22.25
N MET A 319 -9.99 -15.24 -22.24
CA MET A 319 -8.67 -15.67 -22.74
C MET A 319 -8.42 -15.32 -24.20
N GLN A 320 -9.47 -15.31 -25.04
CA GLN A 320 -9.34 -14.94 -26.46
C GLN A 320 -9.01 -13.45 -26.64
N LYS A 321 -9.59 -12.59 -25.80
CA LYS A 321 -9.24 -11.17 -25.79
C LYS A 321 -7.80 -10.94 -25.38
N ILE A 322 -7.31 -11.66 -24.36
CA ILE A 322 -5.89 -11.59 -23.96
C ILE A 322 -4.96 -12.02 -25.08
N ARG A 323 -5.28 -13.14 -25.79
CA ARG A 323 -4.51 -13.57 -26.96
C ARG A 323 -4.48 -12.54 -28.09
N ASN A 324 -5.53 -11.73 -28.20
CA ASN A 324 -5.67 -10.70 -29.23
C ASN A 324 -5.08 -9.34 -28.82
N PHE A 325 -4.47 -9.21 -27.63
CA PHE A 325 -3.69 -8.01 -27.34
C PHE A 325 -2.55 -7.88 -28.35
N GLU A 326 -2.41 -6.72 -28.94
CA GLU A 326 -1.40 -6.42 -29.95
C GLU A 326 -0.41 -5.38 -29.43
N TYR A 327 0.86 -5.72 -29.44
CA TYR A 327 1.94 -4.84 -29.00
C TYR A 327 3.09 -4.84 -30.00
N ALA A 328 3.75 -3.70 -30.14
CA ALA A 328 5.06 -3.64 -30.80
C ALA A 328 6.08 -4.36 -29.90
N ILE A 329 6.77 -5.35 -30.47
CA ILE A 329 7.77 -6.13 -29.74
C ILE A 329 9.16 -5.70 -30.25
N PRO A 330 9.98 -5.09 -29.38
CA PRO A 330 11.34 -4.68 -29.75
C PRO A 330 12.26 -5.91 -29.93
N SER A 331 13.48 -5.68 -30.41
CA SER A 331 14.48 -6.73 -30.51
C SER A 331 14.78 -7.36 -29.14
N ILE A 332 15.22 -8.61 -29.10
CA ILE A 332 15.52 -9.28 -27.84
C ILE A 332 16.71 -8.62 -27.11
N GLU A 333 17.62 -8.02 -27.86
CA GLU A 333 18.77 -7.26 -27.36
C GLU A 333 18.30 -6.02 -26.58
N GLU A 334 17.36 -5.25 -27.12
CA GLU A 334 16.75 -4.09 -26.42
C GLU A 334 15.99 -4.52 -25.17
N GLN A 335 15.24 -5.64 -25.24
CA GLN A 335 14.55 -6.20 -24.08
C GLN A 335 15.54 -6.59 -22.97
N TYR A 336 16.68 -7.21 -23.31
CA TYR A 336 17.73 -7.57 -22.33
C TYR A 336 18.47 -6.34 -21.79
N GLU A 337 18.61 -5.27 -22.56
CA GLU A 337 19.16 -4.01 -22.05
C GLU A 337 18.24 -3.44 -20.96
N PHE A 338 16.93 -3.43 -21.21
CA PHE A 338 15.94 -3.03 -20.19
C PHE A 338 15.96 -3.95 -18.97
N GLU A 339 16.03 -5.26 -19.16
CA GLU A 339 16.11 -6.24 -18.07
C GLU A 339 17.33 -6.00 -17.18
N LYS A 340 18.51 -5.74 -17.76
CA LYS A 340 19.72 -5.38 -16.98
C LYS A 340 19.51 -4.11 -16.15
N PHE A 341 18.82 -3.11 -16.71
CA PHE A 341 18.48 -1.90 -15.99
C PHE A 341 17.55 -2.19 -14.81
N VAL A 342 16.48 -2.98 -15.01
CA VAL A 342 15.56 -3.40 -13.94
C VAL A 342 16.31 -4.14 -12.84
N GLN A 343 17.21 -5.08 -13.18
CA GLN A 343 18.01 -5.82 -12.20
C GLN A 343 18.92 -4.91 -11.36
N GLN A 344 19.48 -3.84 -11.95
CA GLN A 344 20.27 -2.85 -11.21
C GLN A 344 19.39 -2.04 -10.22
N VAL A 345 18.22 -1.62 -10.69
CA VAL A 345 17.25 -0.92 -9.84
C VAL A 345 16.77 -1.82 -8.69
N ASP A 346 16.50 -3.10 -8.96
CA ASP A 346 16.05 -4.05 -7.91
C ASP A 346 17.13 -4.30 -6.85
N LYS A 347 18.41 -4.32 -7.20
CA LYS A 347 19.51 -4.35 -6.20
C LYS A 347 19.47 -3.13 -5.28
N SER A 348 19.26 -1.95 -5.84
CA SER A 348 19.12 -0.71 -5.05
C SER A 348 17.86 -0.74 -4.18
N ARG A 349 16.76 -1.29 -4.70
CA ARG A 349 15.51 -1.47 -3.97
C ARG A 349 15.70 -2.32 -2.72
N VAL A 350 16.37 -3.48 -2.84
CA VAL A 350 16.65 -4.36 -1.69
C VAL A 350 17.45 -3.64 -0.62
N ALA A 351 18.48 -2.88 -0.99
CA ALA A 351 19.27 -2.11 -0.04
C ALA A 351 18.43 -1.05 0.69
N ILE A 352 17.61 -0.28 -0.06
CA ILE A 352 16.74 0.75 0.52
C ILE A 352 15.65 0.13 1.41
N GLN A 353 15.11 -1.04 1.05
CA GLN A 353 14.12 -1.76 1.84
C GLN A 353 14.70 -2.20 3.18
N ASN A 354 15.91 -2.76 3.19
CA ASN A 354 16.60 -3.14 4.42
C ASN A 354 16.87 -1.93 5.32
N ASP A 355 17.30 -0.80 4.74
CA ASP A 355 17.50 0.45 5.49
C ASP A 355 16.17 0.97 6.08
N LEU A 356 15.06 0.85 5.34
CA LEU A 356 13.72 1.24 5.81
C LEU A 356 13.30 0.39 7.02
N GLU A 357 13.49 -0.93 6.94
CA GLU A 357 13.18 -1.85 8.05
C GLU A 357 14.01 -1.56 9.29
N GLN A 358 15.32 -1.30 9.13
CA GLN A 358 16.19 -0.92 10.25
C GLN A 358 15.76 0.42 10.86
N ALA A 359 15.40 1.41 10.04
CA ALA A 359 14.93 2.70 10.53
C ALA A 359 13.59 2.58 11.26
N GLN A 360 12.68 1.69 10.80
CA GLN A 360 11.42 1.41 11.48
C GLN A 360 11.67 0.74 12.84
N MET A 361 12.53 -0.28 12.90
CA MET A 361 12.88 -0.94 14.16
C MET A 361 13.51 0.04 15.17
N LEU A 362 14.36 0.95 14.69
CA LEU A 362 14.94 1.99 15.54
C LEU A 362 13.87 2.93 16.08
N PHE A 363 12.96 3.40 15.23
CA PHE A 363 11.86 4.27 15.64
C PHE A 363 10.99 3.59 16.70
N ASP A 364 10.59 2.33 16.47
CA ASP A 364 9.74 1.57 17.39
C ASP A 364 10.46 1.32 18.74
N SER A 365 11.77 1.04 18.71
CA SER A 365 12.59 0.89 19.92
C SER A 365 12.67 2.20 20.73
N LEU A 366 12.87 3.34 20.06
CA LEU A 366 12.89 4.66 20.72
C LEU A 366 11.50 5.00 21.30
N MET A 367 10.43 4.71 20.58
CA MET A 367 9.07 4.90 21.09
C MET A 367 8.82 4.08 22.35
N GLN A 368 9.25 2.81 22.35
CA GLN A 368 9.12 1.94 23.52
C GLN A 368 10.00 2.42 24.70
N GLU A 369 11.22 2.89 24.44
CA GLU A 369 12.12 3.43 25.47
C GLU A 369 11.56 4.66 26.15
N TYR A 370 10.96 5.56 25.38
CA TYR A 370 10.55 6.86 25.91
C TYR A 370 9.10 6.91 26.39
N PHE A 371 8.21 6.07 25.86
CA PHE A 371 6.76 6.15 26.09
C PHE A 371 6.10 4.79 26.42
N GLY A 372 6.84 3.66 26.35
CA GLY A 372 6.35 2.31 26.63
C GLY A 372 6.27 1.93 28.11
#